data_d5e6f9fbf0f83833a652ad1a37801281
#
_entry.id   d5e6f9fbf0f83833a652ad1a37801281
#
_cell.length_a   1.000
_cell.length_b   1.000
_cell.length_c   1.000
_cell.angle_alpha   90.00
_cell.angle_beta   90.00
_cell.angle_gamma   90.00
#
_symmetry.space_group_name_H-M   'P 1'
#
loop_
_entity.id
_entity.type
_entity.pdbx_description
1 polymer ?
#
loop_
_entity_poly.entity_id
_entity_poly.type
_entity_poly.pdbx_seq_one_letter_code
_entity_poly.pdbx_strand_id
1 'polypeptide(L)'
;MTTSSKGGFYRSVLVAPFATSGRALRATSVASFNPSRKKKQRNLYQMTSNISYSKAIELLQKCSSEQGFLASAQDISNYKRVWARDGVICGLAALASGEANLIATFKKTLETLAAFQHSIGTIPSNVQFNNDGAEVSYGGLAGRVDAVTWFIIGVCQYAYATNDECFLAKHAAKIEKCFKLLDAWEFNNRGLVYVPLSGNWADEYITDGYVLYDQLLRVWALKSYNYFAEEASIDEKIKQIEERIIQNFCPESGGEKYHKRAYEACDIINYLPCSFSPAGYKSQFDGFANSLALLLDIGPANFQKTIVDYATTLQQERPLGLLPAFWPPIHETDPDWYLLKNNCKYEFRNYPNEFHNGGSWPMVNGFFGLALLSKNEMANATQLLQA
;
A
#
# COMPACT_ATOMS: atom_id res chain seq x y z
N MET A 1 18.52 27.98 -20.93
CA MET A 1 18.22 26.58 -21.29
C MET A 1 18.53 25.74 -20.06
N THR A 2 17.54 25.44 -19.27
CA THR A 2 17.67 24.77 -17.97
C THR A 2 17.06 23.39 -18.08
N THR A 3 17.90 22.38 -18.06
CA THR A 3 17.49 20.98 -17.91
C THR A 3 17.05 20.74 -16.47
N SER A 4 15.74 20.87 -16.21
CA SER A 4 15.12 20.50 -14.94
C SER A 4 15.24 19.01 -14.71
N SER A 5 15.84 18.64 -13.59
CA SER A 5 16.11 17.27 -13.19
C SER A 5 14.80 16.49 -12.91
N LYS A 6 14.49 15.53 -13.76
CA LYS A 6 13.34 14.61 -13.58
C LYS A 6 13.36 13.83 -12.23
N GLY A 7 14.50 13.80 -11.53
CA GLY A 7 14.65 13.14 -10.22
C GLY A 7 13.99 13.85 -9.02
N GLY A 8 13.70 15.17 -9.14
CA GLY A 8 13.02 15.93 -8.09
C GLY A 8 11.50 15.67 -8.03
N PHE A 9 10.90 15.33 -9.16
CA PHE A 9 9.46 15.14 -9.29
C PHE A 9 8.96 13.84 -8.58
N TYR A 10 9.73 12.76 -8.67
CA TYR A 10 9.36 11.49 -8.00
C TYR A 10 9.33 11.58 -6.47
N ARG A 11 10.16 12.41 -5.87
CA ARG A 11 10.12 12.67 -4.43
C ARG A 11 8.89 13.45 -3.99
N SER A 12 8.39 14.35 -4.82
CA SER A 12 7.27 15.21 -4.45
C SER A 12 5.90 14.52 -4.53
N VAL A 13 5.66 13.63 -5.51
CA VAL A 13 4.34 13.00 -5.72
C VAL A 13 4.00 11.93 -4.69
N LEU A 14 4.99 11.13 -4.24
CA LEU A 14 4.75 10.03 -3.29
C LEU A 14 5.26 10.33 -1.87
N VAL A 15 6.12 11.34 -1.68
CA VAL A 15 6.83 11.58 -0.41
C VAL A 15 6.35 12.85 0.31
N ALA A 16 5.71 13.83 -0.36
CA ALA A 16 5.29 15.04 0.32
C ALA A 16 4.25 14.80 1.44
N PRO A 17 3.25 13.88 1.28
CA PRO A 17 2.39 13.47 2.39
C PRO A 17 3.07 12.59 3.44
N PHE A 18 4.27 12.07 3.13
CA PHE A 18 5.10 11.31 4.08
C PHE A 18 6.12 12.18 4.81
N ALA A 19 6.36 13.43 4.36
CA ALA A 19 7.31 14.31 5.01
C ALA A 19 6.73 14.85 6.32
N THR A 20 7.25 14.34 7.42
CA THR A 20 7.09 14.97 8.73
C THR A 20 7.80 16.32 8.73
N SER A 21 7.13 17.36 9.20
CA SER A 21 7.58 18.74 9.47
C SER A 21 9.10 19.00 9.39
N GLY A 22 9.51 19.73 8.38
CA GLY A 22 10.61 20.69 8.41
C GLY A 22 12.03 20.18 8.65
N ARG A 23 12.73 19.81 7.55
CA ARG A 23 14.13 20.24 7.33
C ARG A 23 14.56 19.96 5.88
N ALA A 24 14.90 21.00 5.16
CA ALA A 24 15.56 20.93 3.86
C ALA A 24 16.98 20.34 4.02
N LEU A 25 17.25 19.19 3.39
CA LEU A 25 18.61 18.62 3.32
C LEU A 25 19.38 19.23 2.16
N ARG A 26 20.46 19.93 2.49
CA ARG A 26 21.46 20.40 1.52
C ARG A 26 22.27 19.21 1.00
N ALA A 27 22.47 19.17 -0.32
CA ALA A 27 23.31 18.21 -1.00
C ALA A 27 24.79 18.39 -0.63
N THR A 28 25.48 17.32 -0.23
CA THR A 28 26.93 17.25 -0.09
C THR A 28 27.55 16.37 -1.19
N SER A 29 28.72 16.79 -1.59
CA SER A 29 29.52 16.46 -2.76
C SER A 29 29.86 14.97 -3.00
N VAL A 30 29.96 14.61 -4.29
CA VAL A 30 30.31 13.30 -4.85
C VAL A 30 31.81 13.16 -5.00
N ALA A 31 32.34 12.01 -4.59
CA ALA A 31 33.72 11.58 -4.85
C ALA A 31 33.86 10.97 -6.26
N SER A 32 35.02 11.21 -6.89
CA SER A 32 35.36 10.85 -8.27
C SER A 32 35.60 9.36 -8.49
N PHE A 33 35.13 8.81 -9.61
CA PHE A 33 35.32 7.40 -10.02
C PHE A 33 35.59 7.24 -11.53
N ASN A 34 36.36 6.21 -11.90
CA ASN A 34 36.95 5.91 -13.22
C ASN A 34 35.92 5.47 -14.30
N PRO A 35 35.97 6.01 -15.56
CA PRO A 35 34.81 6.07 -16.46
C PRO A 35 34.58 4.92 -17.46
N SER A 36 35.54 4.05 -17.79
CA SER A 36 35.43 3.29 -19.05
C SER A 36 34.68 1.96 -19.02
N ARG A 37 34.68 1.20 -17.93
CA ARG A 37 33.88 -0.05 -17.81
C ARG A 37 32.41 0.21 -17.46
N LYS A 38 32.12 1.31 -16.79
CA LYS A 38 30.77 1.70 -16.36
C LYS A 38 29.86 2.22 -17.47
N LYS A 39 30.42 2.72 -18.59
CA LYS A 39 29.63 3.31 -19.69
C LYS A 39 28.78 2.27 -20.43
N LYS A 40 29.33 1.06 -20.66
CA LYS A 40 28.61 -0.02 -21.36
C LYS A 40 27.49 -0.63 -20.49
N GLN A 41 27.74 -0.81 -19.20
CA GLN A 41 26.77 -1.32 -18.23
C GLN A 41 25.67 -0.28 -17.93
N ARG A 42 26.03 1.01 -17.88
CA ARG A 42 25.09 2.13 -17.70
C ARG A 42 24.16 2.32 -18.91
N ASN A 43 24.65 2.12 -20.14
CA ASN A 43 23.84 2.18 -21.35
C ASN A 43 22.88 1.00 -21.47
N LEU A 44 23.29 -0.21 -21.08
CA LEU A 44 22.41 -1.39 -21.09
C LEU A 44 21.31 -1.24 -20.02
N TYR A 45 21.65 -0.75 -18.82
CA TYR A 45 20.71 -0.47 -17.74
C TYR A 45 19.68 0.61 -18.13
N GLN A 46 20.13 1.71 -18.77
CA GLN A 46 19.23 2.74 -19.28
C GLN A 46 18.29 2.22 -20.41
N MET A 47 18.78 1.32 -21.26
CA MET A 47 17.94 0.70 -22.31
C MET A 47 16.90 -0.25 -21.71
N THR A 48 17.29 -1.14 -20.82
CA THR A 48 16.34 -2.10 -20.19
C THR A 48 15.32 -1.40 -19.30
N SER A 49 15.73 -0.42 -18.51
CA SER A 49 14.80 0.39 -17.70
C SER A 49 13.81 1.18 -18.55
N ASN A 50 14.23 1.70 -19.71
CA ASN A 50 13.33 2.39 -20.63
C ASN A 50 12.31 1.44 -21.28
N ILE A 51 12.70 0.19 -21.61
CA ILE A 51 11.78 -0.81 -22.17
C ILE A 51 10.74 -1.23 -21.13
N SER A 52 11.16 -1.55 -19.91
CA SER A 52 10.27 -1.94 -18.83
C SER A 52 9.30 -0.82 -18.44
N TYR A 53 9.79 0.42 -18.37
CA TYR A 53 8.96 1.59 -18.15
C TYR A 53 7.93 1.79 -19.26
N SER A 54 8.35 1.70 -20.54
CA SER A 54 7.44 1.85 -21.67
C SER A 54 6.36 0.77 -21.68
N LYS A 55 6.70 -0.48 -21.34
CA LYS A 55 5.73 -1.58 -21.21
C LYS A 55 4.75 -1.35 -20.06
N ALA A 56 5.22 -0.80 -18.94
CA ALA A 56 4.34 -0.47 -17.80
C ALA A 56 3.34 0.64 -18.18
N ILE A 57 3.79 1.68 -18.90
CA ILE A 57 2.90 2.72 -19.43
C ILE A 57 1.89 2.14 -20.44
N GLU A 58 2.35 1.30 -21.37
CA GLU A 58 1.47 0.62 -22.33
C GLU A 58 0.41 -0.24 -21.63
N LEU A 59 0.78 -0.96 -20.55
CA LEU A 59 -0.16 -1.75 -19.77
C LEU A 59 -1.21 -0.85 -19.09
N LEU A 60 -0.80 0.25 -18.45
CA LEU A 60 -1.73 1.21 -17.87
C LEU A 60 -2.68 1.81 -18.92
N GLN A 61 -2.19 2.10 -20.13
CA GLN A 61 -3.03 2.55 -21.24
C GLN A 61 -4.06 1.49 -21.65
N LYS A 62 -3.65 0.21 -21.74
CA LYS A 62 -4.57 -0.91 -22.03
C LYS A 62 -5.63 -1.12 -20.94
N CYS A 63 -5.29 -0.82 -19.69
CA CYS A 63 -6.23 -0.88 -18.58
C CYS A 63 -7.10 0.38 -18.44
N SER A 64 -6.86 1.42 -19.26
CA SER A 64 -7.65 2.67 -19.22
C SER A 64 -9.00 2.50 -19.92
N SER A 65 -10.06 3.01 -19.28
CA SER A 65 -11.42 3.05 -19.84
C SER A 65 -12.08 4.40 -19.60
N GLU A 66 -13.29 4.59 -20.13
CA GLU A 66 -14.10 5.79 -19.89
C GLU A 66 -14.53 5.93 -18.42
N GLN A 67 -14.55 4.82 -17.68
CA GLN A 67 -14.97 4.76 -16.28
C GLN A 67 -13.80 4.78 -15.30
N GLY A 68 -12.56 4.66 -15.78
CA GLY A 68 -11.35 4.62 -14.98
C GLY A 68 -10.45 3.44 -15.31
N PHE A 69 -9.49 3.15 -14.41
CA PHE A 69 -8.60 2.00 -14.55
C PHE A 69 -9.33 0.68 -14.25
N LEU A 70 -9.26 -0.25 -15.20
CA LEU A 70 -9.67 -1.64 -15.01
C LEU A 70 -8.53 -2.44 -14.38
N ALA A 71 -8.84 -3.39 -13.52
CA ALA A 71 -7.82 -4.24 -12.88
C ALA A 71 -7.18 -5.25 -13.85
N SER A 72 -7.74 -5.43 -15.04
CA SER A 72 -7.15 -6.23 -16.11
C SER A 72 -7.43 -5.61 -17.48
N ALA A 73 -6.43 -5.67 -18.37
CA ALA A 73 -6.58 -5.32 -19.79
C ALA A 73 -7.33 -6.42 -20.57
N GLN A 74 -7.40 -7.63 -20.03
CA GLN A 74 -8.06 -8.78 -20.64
C GLN A 74 -9.36 -9.08 -19.89
N ASP A 75 -10.31 -9.71 -20.60
CA ASP A 75 -11.58 -10.17 -20.03
C ASP A 75 -11.36 -11.51 -19.31
N ILE A 76 -10.76 -11.44 -18.12
CA ILE A 76 -10.45 -12.59 -17.30
C ILE A 76 -11.27 -12.50 -16.01
N SER A 77 -12.14 -13.46 -15.77
CA SER A 77 -12.94 -13.55 -14.55
C SER A 77 -13.66 -12.23 -14.24
N ASN A 78 -13.55 -11.71 -13.01
CA ASN A 78 -14.15 -10.46 -12.56
C ASN A 78 -13.17 -9.27 -12.53
N TYR A 79 -12.02 -9.36 -13.21
CA TYR A 79 -10.99 -8.29 -13.14
C TYR A 79 -11.22 -7.14 -14.12
N LYS A 80 -12.08 -7.29 -15.14
CA LYS A 80 -12.45 -6.21 -16.06
C LYS A 80 -13.46 -5.26 -15.42
N ARG A 81 -13.10 -4.73 -14.25
CA ARG A 81 -13.90 -3.82 -13.42
C ARG A 81 -13.01 -2.69 -12.89
N VAL A 82 -13.60 -1.57 -12.51
CA VAL A 82 -12.91 -0.52 -11.76
C VAL A 82 -12.84 -0.95 -10.30
N TRP A 83 -11.66 -1.36 -9.84
CA TRP A 83 -11.41 -1.74 -8.45
C TRP A 83 -10.84 -0.57 -7.66
N ALA A 84 -11.23 -0.41 -6.40
CA ALA A 84 -10.76 0.70 -5.56
C ALA A 84 -9.24 0.67 -5.37
N ARG A 85 -8.70 -0.43 -4.82
CA ARG A 85 -7.27 -0.57 -4.56
C ARG A 85 -6.46 -0.51 -5.86
N ASP A 86 -6.79 -1.38 -6.82
CA ASP A 86 -6.07 -1.49 -8.09
C ASP A 86 -6.10 -0.17 -8.85
N GLY A 87 -7.27 0.45 -8.95
CA GLY A 87 -7.46 1.72 -9.64
C GLY A 87 -6.70 2.88 -9.00
N VAL A 88 -6.62 2.93 -7.65
CA VAL A 88 -5.84 3.97 -6.97
C VAL A 88 -4.34 3.72 -7.10
N ILE A 89 -3.86 2.47 -6.98
CA ILE A 89 -2.45 2.14 -7.17
C ILE A 89 -2.01 2.46 -8.61
N CYS A 90 -2.81 2.09 -9.64
CA CYS A 90 -2.58 2.50 -11.03
C CYS A 90 -2.59 4.04 -11.16
N GLY A 91 -3.48 4.71 -10.45
CA GLY A 91 -3.55 6.17 -10.39
C GLY A 91 -2.31 6.83 -9.81
N LEU A 92 -1.75 6.30 -8.73
CA LEU A 92 -0.47 6.78 -8.18
C LEU A 92 0.67 6.62 -9.19
N ALA A 93 0.71 5.49 -9.92
CA ALA A 93 1.67 5.29 -11.00
C ALA A 93 1.43 6.28 -12.17
N ALA A 94 0.17 6.58 -12.51
CA ALA A 94 -0.18 7.59 -13.51
C ALA A 94 0.30 8.99 -13.12
N LEU A 95 0.10 9.38 -11.86
CA LEU A 95 0.62 10.66 -11.35
C LEU A 95 2.15 10.71 -11.42
N ALA A 96 2.82 9.63 -11.03
CA ALA A 96 4.27 9.52 -11.09
C ALA A 96 4.81 9.57 -12.53
N SER A 97 4.07 9.05 -13.52
CA SER A 97 4.47 9.09 -14.93
C SER A 97 4.37 10.47 -15.56
N GLY A 98 3.46 11.32 -15.08
CA GLY A 98 3.14 12.61 -15.68
C GLY A 98 2.33 12.52 -16.99
N GLU A 99 1.87 11.32 -17.41
CA GLU A 99 1.09 11.12 -18.61
C GLU A 99 -0.34 11.64 -18.45
N ALA A 100 -0.70 12.70 -19.16
CA ALA A 100 -1.96 13.43 -18.98
C ALA A 100 -3.20 12.55 -19.19
N ASN A 101 -3.18 11.62 -20.16
CA ASN A 101 -4.27 10.68 -20.41
C ASN A 101 -4.47 9.68 -19.26
N LEU A 102 -3.37 9.19 -18.65
CA LEU A 102 -3.44 8.29 -17.50
C LEU A 102 -3.92 9.03 -16.24
N ILE A 103 -3.48 10.28 -16.04
CA ILE A 103 -3.97 11.14 -14.96
C ILE A 103 -5.47 11.41 -15.13
N ALA A 104 -5.94 11.64 -16.36
CA ALA A 104 -7.38 11.78 -16.63
C ALA A 104 -8.16 10.48 -16.34
N THR A 105 -7.60 9.32 -16.68
CA THR A 105 -8.20 8.02 -16.33
C THR A 105 -8.26 7.82 -14.81
N PHE A 106 -7.24 8.26 -14.07
CA PHE A 106 -7.26 8.21 -12.60
C PHE A 106 -8.40 9.07 -12.03
N LYS A 107 -8.59 10.29 -12.55
CA LYS A 107 -9.72 11.14 -12.14
C LYS A 107 -11.05 10.42 -12.31
N LYS A 108 -11.27 9.76 -13.44
CA LYS A 108 -12.48 8.97 -13.72
C LYS A 108 -12.63 7.79 -12.74
N THR A 109 -11.53 7.10 -12.40
CA THR A 109 -11.55 6.04 -11.37
C THR A 109 -12.13 6.57 -10.06
N LEU A 110 -11.62 7.71 -9.58
CA LEU A 110 -12.07 8.32 -8.33
C LEU A 110 -13.52 8.81 -8.42
N GLU A 111 -13.93 9.38 -9.54
CA GLU A 111 -15.31 9.80 -9.78
C GLU A 111 -16.28 8.61 -9.81
N THR A 112 -15.88 7.49 -10.44
CA THR A 112 -16.66 6.24 -10.43
C THR A 112 -16.85 5.72 -9.00
N LEU A 113 -15.77 5.59 -8.23
CA LEU A 113 -15.85 5.13 -6.85
C LEU A 113 -16.72 6.06 -5.99
N ALA A 114 -16.58 7.36 -6.17
CA ALA A 114 -17.38 8.37 -5.48
C ALA A 114 -18.86 8.31 -5.85
N ALA A 115 -19.20 8.05 -7.12
CA ALA A 115 -20.59 7.99 -7.57
C ALA A 115 -21.38 6.88 -6.88
N PHE A 116 -20.71 5.77 -6.58
CA PHE A 116 -21.31 4.58 -5.95
C PHE A 116 -20.98 4.44 -4.45
N GLN A 117 -20.54 5.51 -3.77
CA GLN A 117 -20.40 5.46 -2.33
C GLN A 117 -21.75 5.15 -1.66
N HIS A 118 -21.77 4.13 -0.80
CA HIS A 118 -22.95 3.78 -0.01
C HIS A 118 -23.31 4.88 0.99
N SER A 119 -24.58 4.97 1.39
CA SER A 119 -25.08 6.00 2.31
C SER A 119 -24.36 6.03 3.67
N ILE A 120 -23.91 4.87 4.16
CA ILE A 120 -23.12 4.74 5.40
C ILE A 120 -21.65 5.12 5.26
N GLY A 121 -21.15 5.39 4.05
CA GLY A 121 -19.77 5.80 3.81
C GLY A 121 -18.87 4.76 3.14
N THR A 122 -19.30 3.50 2.99
CA THR A 122 -18.52 2.45 2.31
C THR A 122 -18.26 2.82 0.86
N ILE A 123 -17.04 2.64 0.42
CA ILE A 123 -16.63 2.77 -0.99
C ILE A 123 -16.73 1.40 -1.66
N PRO A 124 -17.19 1.31 -2.91
CA PRO A 124 -17.19 0.04 -3.64
C PRO A 124 -15.81 -0.61 -3.67
N SER A 125 -15.75 -1.90 -3.41
CA SER A 125 -14.57 -2.70 -3.73
C SER A 125 -14.30 -2.68 -5.22
N ASN A 126 -15.38 -2.83 -6.01
CA ASN A 126 -15.32 -2.70 -7.46
C ASN A 126 -16.67 -2.30 -8.07
N VAL A 127 -16.61 -1.75 -9.29
CA VAL A 127 -17.76 -1.40 -10.12
C VAL A 127 -17.54 -1.97 -11.52
N GLN A 128 -18.52 -2.73 -12.01
CA GLN A 128 -18.58 -3.20 -13.39
C GLN A 128 -19.67 -2.43 -14.14
N PHE A 129 -19.36 -1.99 -15.35
CA PHE A 129 -20.33 -1.38 -16.25
C PHE A 129 -20.70 -2.39 -17.35
N ASN A 130 -21.97 -2.57 -17.59
CA ASN A 130 -22.54 -3.42 -18.63
C ASN A 130 -23.66 -2.65 -19.37
N ASN A 131 -24.30 -3.28 -20.34
CA ASN A 131 -25.36 -2.64 -21.14
C ASN A 131 -26.59 -2.26 -20.32
N ASP A 132 -26.83 -2.92 -19.20
CA ASP A 132 -27.99 -2.73 -18.33
C ASP A 132 -27.70 -1.75 -17.17
N GLY A 133 -26.48 -1.22 -17.05
CA GLY A 133 -26.08 -0.28 -16.03
C GLY A 133 -24.80 -0.67 -15.29
N ALA A 134 -24.71 -0.34 -13.98
CA ALA A 134 -23.55 -0.62 -13.14
C ALA A 134 -23.86 -1.71 -12.11
N GLU A 135 -23.04 -2.74 -12.07
CA GLU A 135 -22.99 -3.72 -10.98
C GLU A 135 -21.94 -3.27 -9.94
N VAL A 136 -22.39 -3.08 -8.70
CA VAL A 136 -21.56 -2.53 -7.62
C VAL A 136 -21.33 -3.60 -6.55
N SER A 137 -20.08 -3.80 -6.15
CA SER A 137 -19.70 -4.70 -5.07
C SER A 137 -18.94 -3.96 -3.97
N TYR A 138 -19.34 -4.16 -2.72
CA TYR A 138 -18.61 -3.65 -1.54
C TYR A 138 -17.75 -4.73 -0.87
N GLY A 139 -17.63 -5.88 -1.49
CA GLY A 139 -16.89 -7.05 -1.07
C GLY A 139 -17.66 -8.33 -1.37
N GLY A 140 -16.99 -9.47 -1.21
CA GLY A 140 -17.60 -10.79 -1.40
C GLY A 140 -18.21 -11.34 -0.12
N LEU A 141 -17.49 -12.26 0.54
CA LEU A 141 -17.88 -12.83 1.83
C LEU A 141 -17.79 -11.80 2.98
N ALA A 142 -16.87 -10.86 2.87
CA ALA A 142 -16.73 -9.73 3.79
C ALA A 142 -16.58 -8.42 3.02
N GLY A 143 -16.98 -7.30 3.66
CA GLY A 143 -16.74 -5.96 3.14
C GLY A 143 -15.25 -5.63 3.11
N ARG A 144 -14.83 -4.78 2.16
CA ARG A 144 -13.43 -4.35 2.02
C ARG A 144 -13.17 -3.06 2.79
N VAL A 145 -12.38 -3.16 3.84
CA VAL A 145 -11.97 -2.00 4.67
C VAL A 145 -11.03 -1.09 3.88
N ASP A 146 -10.08 -1.67 3.16
CA ASP A 146 -9.05 -0.95 2.41
C ASP A 146 -9.61 -0.10 1.25
N ALA A 147 -10.78 -0.42 0.71
CA ALA A 147 -11.42 0.39 -0.33
C ALA A 147 -11.68 1.82 0.13
N VAL A 148 -12.07 1.99 1.39
CA VAL A 148 -12.37 3.29 2.01
C VAL A 148 -11.10 4.13 2.13
N THR A 149 -10.03 3.56 2.65
CA THR A 149 -8.74 4.25 2.84
C THR A 149 -8.06 4.57 1.50
N TRP A 150 -8.08 3.65 0.54
CA TRP A 150 -7.56 3.90 -0.80
C TRP A 150 -8.29 5.03 -1.51
N PHE A 151 -9.59 5.14 -1.36
CA PHE A 151 -10.35 6.24 -1.95
C PHE A 151 -9.91 7.60 -1.39
N ILE A 152 -9.77 7.73 -0.07
CA ILE A 152 -9.29 8.96 0.56
C ILE A 152 -7.89 9.31 0.07
N ILE A 153 -6.96 8.35 0.11
CA ILE A 153 -5.59 8.51 -0.38
C ILE A 153 -5.61 8.97 -1.85
N GLY A 154 -6.39 8.29 -2.69
CA GLY A 154 -6.48 8.59 -4.11
C GLY A 154 -6.93 10.01 -4.38
N VAL A 155 -8.01 10.48 -3.74
CA VAL A 155 -8.54 11.84 -3.93
C VAL A 155 -7.51 12.89 -3.48
N CYS A 156 -6.88 12.70 -2.32
CA CYS A 156 -5.89 13.63 -1.81
C CYS A 156 -4.62 13.66 -2.67
N GLN A 157 -4.10 12.50 -3.09
CA GLN A 157 -2.91 12.43 -3.95
C GLN A 157 -3.17 13.03 -5.34
N TYR A 158 -4.36 12.79 -5.91
CA TYR A 158 -4.77 13.43 -7.16
C TYR A 158 -4.79 14.95 -7.02
N ALA A 159 -5.49 15.48 -6.01
CA ALA A 159 -5.59 16.92 -5.77
C ALA A 159 -4.21 17.56 -5.56
N TYR A 160 -3.34 16.90 -4.77
CA TYR A 160 -1.96 17.35 -4.53
C TYR A 160 -1.14 17.43 -5.81
N ALA A 161 -1.10 16.35 -6.59
CA ALA A 161 -0.23 16.24 -7.77
C ALA A 161 -0.69 17.12 -8.94
N THR A 162 -1.99 17.40 -9.03
CA THR A 162 -2.59 18.21 -10.10
C THR A 162 -2.90 19.66 -9.69
N ASN A 163 -2.69 20.01 -8.41
CA ASN A 163 -3.14 21.27 -7.79
C ASN A 163 -4.66 21.53 -8.00
N ASP A 164 -5.48 20.46 -8.03
CA ASP A 164 -6.93 20.54 -8.20
C ASP A 164 -7.65 20.44 -6.84
N GLU A 165 -7.54 21.49 -6.03
CA GLU A 165 -8.23 21.57 -4.73
C GLU A 165 -9.75 21.59 -4.89
N CYS A 166 -10.28 22.06 -6.03
CA CYS A 166 -11.71 21.97 -6.33
C CYS A 166 -12.20 20.52 -6.39
N PHE A 167 -11.35 19.61 -6.89
CA PHE A 167 -11.68 18.18 -6.90
C PHE A 167 -11.77 17.62 -5.47
N LEU A 168 -10.83 17.98 -4.60
CA LEU A 168 -10.89 17.61 -3.18
C LEU A 168 -12.16 18.15 -2.52
N ALA A 169 -12.44 19.44 -2.68
CA ALA A 169 -13.65 20.08 -2.12
C ALA A 169 -14.95 19.42 -2.60
N LYS A 170 -15.03 19.02 -3.88
CA LYS A 170 -16.16 18.26 -4.45
C LYS A 170 -16.39 16.94 -3.70
N HIS A 171 -15.36 16.30 -3.21
CA HIS A 171 -15.44 15.00 -2.54
C HIS A 171 -15.32 15.06 -1.01
N ALA A 172 -15.18 16.24 -0.40
CA ALA A 172 -14.98 16.42 1.05
C ALA A 172 -16.04 15.72 1.90
N ALA A 173 -17.33 15.89 1.59
CA ALA A 173 -18.42 15.24 2.31
C ALA A 173 -18.38 13.70 2.21
N LYS A 174 -17.85 13.15 1.12
CA LYS A 174 -17.67 11.71 0.94
C LYS A 174 -16.49 11.18 1.77
N ILE A 175 -15.41 11.93 1.82
CA ILE A 175 -14.23 11.65 2.66
C ILE A 175 -14.62 11.68 4.13
N GLU A 176 -15.40 12.67 4.55
CA GLU A 176 -15.91 12.76 5.93
C GLU A 176 -16.73 11.51 6.33
N LYS A 177 -17.60 11.03 5.44
CA LYS A 177 -18.33 9.76 5.67
C LYS A 177 -17.39 8.57 5.78
N CYS A 178 -16.32 8.52 4.98
CA CYS A 178 -15.30 7.48 5.07
C CYS A 178 -14.60 7.50 6.44
N PHE A 179 -14.21 8.67 6.96
CA PHE A 179 -13.58 8.78 8.27
C PHE A 179 -14.54 8.38 9.39
N LYS A 180 -15.80 8.83 9.36
CA LYS A 180 -16.81 8.40 10.34
C LYS A 180 -17.01 6.87 10.35
N LEU A 181 -16.95 6.25 9.19
CA LEU A 181 -17.05 4.80 9.07
C LEU A 181 -15.81 4.08 9.64
N LEU A 182 -14.61 4.59 9.37
CA LEU A 182 -13.38 4.06 9.95
C LEU A 182 -13.38 4.20 11.48
N ASP A 183 -13.92 5.29 12.03
CA ASP A 183 -14.09 5.47 13.46
C ASP A 183 -15.09 4.45 14.04
N ALA A 184 -16.20 4.20 13.36
CA ALA A 184 -17.16 3.19 13.76
C ALA A 184 -16.57 1.75 13.75
N TRP A 185 -15.66 1.47 12.83
CA TRP A 185 -14.98 0.18 12.73
C TRP A 185 -13.87 -0.04 13.76
N GLU A 186 -13.56 0.95 14.60
CA GLU A 186 -12.74 0.72 15.78
C GLU A 186 -13.49 -0.18 16.78
N PHE A 187 -14.83 -0.15 16.81
CA PHE A 187 -15.75 -0.81 17.74
C PHE A 187 -15.54 -0.46 19.22
N ASN A 188 -14.31 -0.32 19.67
CA ASN A 188 -13.93 -0.06 21.05
C ASN A 188 -13.39 1.37 21.30
N ASN A 189 -13.37 2.21 20.26
CA ASN A 189 -12.87 3.60 20.31
C ASN A 189 -11.43 3.74 20.85
N ARG A 190 -10.57 2.76 20.56
CA ARG A 190 -9.17 2.73 21.04
C ARG A 190 -8.15 3.07 19.97
N GLY A 191 -8.58 3.50 18.80
CA GLY A 191 -7.73 4.05 17.75
C GLY A 191 -7.30 3.06 16.66
N LEU A 192 -7.52 1.74 16.81
CA LEU A 192 -7.24 0.76 15.76
C LEU A 192 -8.53 0.19 15.16
N VAL A 193 -8.60 0.13 13.84
CA VAL A 193 -9.72 -0.46 13.10
C VAL A 193 -9.68 -1.98 13.20
N TYR A 194 -10.82 -2.59 13.47
CA TYR A 194 -10.97 -4.05 13.47
C TYR A 194 -11.43 -4.54 12.09
N VAL A 195 -10.64 -5.39 11.45
CA VAL A 195 -10.83 -5.86 10.08
C VAL A 195 -11.39 -7.27 10.09
N PRO A 196 -12.51 -7.55 9.40
CA PRO A 196 -13.01 -8.91 9.27
C PRO A 196 -12.08 -9.78 8.42
N LEU A 197 -12.11 -11.10 8.64
CA LEU A 197 -11.44 -12.05 7.76
C LEU A 197 -11.88 -11.79 6.31
N SER A 198 -10.96 -11.83 5.36
CA SER A 198 -11.18 -11.45 3.95
C SER A 198 -11.50 -9.97 3.71
N GLY A 199 -11.26 -9.08 4.67
CA GLY A 199 -11.64 -7.66 4.64
C GLY A 199 -10.66 -6.71 3.95
N ASN A 200 -9.56 -7.18 3.38
CA ASN A 200 -8.52 -6.34 2.77
C ASN A 200 -7.95 -6.93 1.46
N TRP A 201 -6.75 -6.49 1.07
CA TRP A 201 -6.09 -6.89 -0.17
C TRP A 201 -5.81 -8.39 -0.27
N ALA A 202 -5.49 -9.02 0.87
CA ALA A 202 -5.21 -10.45 0.97
C ALA A 202 -6.48 -11.22 1.37
N ASP A 203 -7.51 -11.10 0.56
CA ASP A 203 -8.88 -11.55 0.85
C ASP A 203 -9.07 -13.07 0.94
N GLU A 204 -8.12 -13.84 0.49
CA GLU A 204 -8.07 -15.30 0.66
C GLU A 204 -6.96 -15.74 1.64
N TYR A 205 -6.39 -14.80 2.43
CA TYR A 205 -5.41 -15.08 3.47
C TYR A 205 -6.01 -14.87 4.87
N ILE A 206 -5.34 -15.35 5.90
CA ILE A 206 -5.88 -15.44 7.27
C ILE A 206 -5.61 -14.19 8.12
N THR A 207 -5.56 -13.01 7.51
CA THR A 207 -5.44 -11.75 8.24
C THR A 207 -6.81 -11.23 8.67
N ASP A 208 -6.97 -11.04 9.99
CA ASP A 208 -8.17 -10.50 10.62
C ASP A 208 -7.83 -9.78 11.93
N GLY A 209 -8.82 -9.12 12.51
CA GLY A 209 -8.64 -8.38 13.75
C GLY A 209 -7.98 -7.02 13.53
N TYR A 210 -6.96 -6.69 14.28
CA TYR A 210 -6.17 -5.49 14.08
C TYR A 210 -5.07 -5.80 13.07
N VAL A 211 -5.34 -5.55 11.79
CA VAL A 211 -4.43 -5.84 10.68
C VAL A 211 -3.51 -4.65 10.43
N LEU A 212 -2.20 -4.87 10.44
CA LEU A 212 -1.18 -3.81 10.30
C LEU A 212 -1.38 -2.98 9.03
N TYR A 213 -1.59 -3.63 7.89
CA TYR A 213 -1.82 -3.00 6.60
C TYR A 213 -2.94 -1.94 6.65
N ASP A 214 -4.09 -2.28 7.21
CA ASP A 214 -5.24 -1.38 7.28
C ASP A 214 -5.01 -0.21 8.24
N GLN A 215 -4.28 -0.42 9.34
CA GLN A 215 -3.89 0.67 10.24
C GLN A 215 -2.99 1.67 9.54
N LEU A 216 -2.00 1.18 8.79
CA LEU A 216 -1.06 2.02 8.04
C LEU A 216 -1.75 2.80 6.92
N LEU A 217 -2.68 2.18 6.20
CA LEU A 217 -3.50 2.89 5.22
C LEU A 217 -4.35 3.99 5.87
N ARG A 218 -4.90 3.74 7.05
CA ARG A 218 -5.64 4.77 7.80
C ARG A 218 -4.75 5.95 8.18
N VAL A 219 -3.53 5.69 8.66
CA VAL A 219 -2.54 6.75 8.94
C VAL A 219 -2.22 7.52 7.66
N TRP A 220 -1.98 6.82 6.55
CA TRP A 220 -1.71 7.50 5.27
C TRP A 220 -2.88 8.35 4.79
N ALA A 221 -4.11 7.83 4.88
CA ALA A 221 -5.31 8.57 4.52
C ALA A 221 -5.47 9.86 5.37
N LEU A 222 -5.29 9.75 6.69
CA LEU A 222 -5.35 10.90 7.60
C LEU A 222 -4.26 11.92 7.30
N LYS A 223 -2.99 11.50 7.14
CA LYS A 223 -1.88 12.40 6.78
C LYS A 223 -2.12 13.09 5.44
N SER A 224 -2.62 12.36 4.42
CA SER A 224 -2.92 12.91 3.11
C SER A 224 -4.04 13.96 3.15
N TYR A 225 -5.07 13.71 3.95
CA TYR A 225 -6.17 14.65 4.12
C TYR A 225 -5.75 15.87 4.94
N ASN A 226 -5.00 15.66 6.04
CA ASN A 226 -4.57 16.75 6.92
C ASN A 226 -3.55 17.69 6.28
N TYR A 227 -2.89 17.27 5.22
CA TYR A 227 -2.07 18.18 4.39
C TYR A 227 -2.88 19.36 3.85
N PHE A 228 -4.18 19.18 3.59
CA PHE A 228 -5.07 20.23 3.10
C PHE A 228 -5.94 20.84 4.21
N ALA A 229 -6.34 20.05 5.20
CA ALA A 229 -7.23 20.49 6.27
C ALA A 229 -6.52 21.31 7.34
N GLU A 230 -5.23 21.02 7.59
CA GLU A 230 -4.38 21.67 8.62
C GLU A 230 -5.01 21.68 10.02
N GLU A 231 -5.73 20.58 10.37
CA GLU A 231 -6.47 20.46 11.64
C GLU A 231 -5.62 19.79 12.73
N ALA A 232 -5.40 20.48 13.84
CA ALA A 232 -4.65 19.94 14.99
C ALA A 232 -5.31 18.69 15.60
N SER A 233 -6.62 18.55 15.52
CA SER A 233 -7.36 17.37 15.97
C SER A 233 -7.03 16.13 15.15
N ILE A 234 -6.78 16.27 13.85
CA ILE A 234 -6.36 15.18 12.97
C ILE A 234 -4.90 14.80 13.25
N ASP A 235 -4.01 15.79 13.48
CA ASP A 235 -2.63 15.51 13.89
C ASP A 235 -2.55 14.73 15.20
N GLU A 236 -3.37 15.08 16.16
CA GLU A 236 -3.46 14.37 17.45
C GLU A 236 -3.95 12.92 17.24
N LYS A 237 -4.99 12.74 16.41
CA LYS A 237 -5.50 11.42 16.06
C LYS A 237 -4.45 10.57 15.33
N ILE A 238 -3.69 11.14 14.41
CA ILE A 238 -2.57 10.45 13.72
C ILE A 238 -1.57 9.95 14.76
N LYS A 239 -1.11 10.82 15.66
CA LYS A 239 -0.15 10.46 16.73
C LYS A 239 -0.68 9.32 17.60
N GLN A 240 -1.93 9.40 18.04
CA GLN A 240 -2.56 8.34 18.85
C GLN A 240 -2.58 7.00 18.12
N ILE A 241 -2.94 6.98 16.83
CA ILE A 241 -2.95 5.74 16.03
C ILE A 241 -1.52 5.21 15.85
N GLU A 242 -0.55 6.07 15.52
CA GLU A 242 0.86 5.67 15.38
C GLU A 242 1.41 5.09 16.68
N GLU A 243 1.12 5.71 17.82
CA GLU A 243 1.48 5.18 19.15
C GLU A 243 0.86 3.81 19.41
N ARG A 244 -0.44 3.61 19.07
CA ARG A 244 -1.10 2.31 19.21
C ARG A 244 -0.49 1.25 18.28
N ILE A 245 -0.12 1.62 17.06
CA ILE A 245 0.61 0.71 16.15
C ILE A 245 1.96 0.32 16.79
N ILE A 246 2.75 1.28 17.23
CA ILE A 246 4.06 1.02 17.85
C ILE A 246 3.89 0.14 19.10
N GLN A 247 2.96 0.48 19.98
CA GLN A 247 2.72 -0.27 21.21
C GLN A 247 2.35 -1.73 20.95
N ASN A 248 1.58 -2.03 19.92
CA ASN A 248 1.03 -3.37 19.71
C ASN A 248 1.77 -4.19 18.64
N PHE A 249 2.52 -3.57 17.74
CA PHE A 249 3.19 -4.28 16.66
C PHE A 249 4.73 -4.24 16.76
N CYS A 250 5.33 -3.20 17.34
CA CYS A 250 6.79 -3.18 17.47
C CYS A 250 7.24 -4.09 18.63
N PRO A 251 8.27 -4.93 18.43
CA PRO A 251 8.89 -5.69 19.50
C PRO A 251 9.39 -4.78 20.62
N GLU A 252 9.37 -5.29 21.85
CA GLU A 252 9.89 -4.61 23.04
C GLU A 252 9.36 -3.20 23.28
N SER A 253 8.28 -2.81 22.61
CA SER A 253 7.68 -1.48 22.80
C SER A 253 7.05 -1.34 24.18
N GLY A 254 7.18 -0.15 24.77
CA GLY A 254 6.46 0.23 26.00
C GLY A 254 4.97 0.45 25.77
N GLY A 255 4.26 0.86 26.83
CA GLY A 255 2.86 1.25 26.78
C GLY A 255 1.87 0.10 26.92
N GLU A 256 0.58 0.44 26.81
CA GLU A 256 -0.53 -0.50 26.97
C GLU A 256 -0.69 -1.40 25.76
N LYS A 257 -0.78 -2.71 25.98
CA LYS A 257 -1.06 -3.73 24.97
C LYS A 257 -2.54 -4.07 24.93
N TYR A 258 -3.11 -4.20 23.72
CA TYR A 258 -4.49 -4.67 23.58
C TYR A 258 -4.64 -6.13 24.03
N HIS A 259 -3.62 -6.94 23.76
CA HIS A 259 -3.55 -8.34 24.17
C HIS A 259 -2.17 -8.67 24.77
N LYS A 260 -1.91 -8.24 26.01
CA LYS A 260 -0.60 -8.35 26.66
C LYS A 260 -0.01 -9.77 26.61
N ARG A 261 -0.80 -10.81 27.01
CA ARG A 261 -0.35 -12.19 27.01
C ARG A 261 0.08 -12.68 25.61
N ALA A 262 -0.68 -12.33 24.57
CA ALA A 262 -0.35 -12.73 23.21
C ALA A 262 0.86 -11.97 22.67
N TYR A 263 1.00 -10.69 23.04
CA TYR A 263 2.18 -9.89 22.70
C TYR A 263 3.47 -10.46 23.31
N GLU A 264 3.43 -10.84 24.59
CA GLU A 264 4.56 -11.43 25.31
C GLU A 264 4.93 -12.83 24.78
N ALA A 265 4.00 -13.54 24.15
CA ALA A 265 4.23 -14.84 23.51
C ALA A 265 4.65 -14.73 22.04
N CYS A 266 4.76 -13.51 21.51
CA CYS A 266 5.10 -13.29 20.10
C CYS A 266 6.61 -13.07 19.97
N ASP A 267 7.34 -14.07 19.50
CA ASP A 267 8.82 -14.09 19.38
C ASP A 267 9.37 -13.33 18.16
N ILE A 268 8.65 -12.34 17.65
CA ILE A 268 9.08 -11.56 16.48
C ILE A 268 9.96 -10.41 16.92
N ILE A 269 11.15 -10.31 16.33
CA ILE A 269 12.14 -9.28 16.68
C ILE A 269 12.58 -8.41 15.48
N ASN A 270 12.32 -8.85 14.24
CA ASN A 270 12.93 -8.25 13.05
C ASN A 270 11.97 -7.46 12.17
N TYR A 271 10.66 -7.55 12.42
CA TYR A 271 9.61 -6.90 11.62
C TYR A 271 8.32 -6.71 12.42
N LEU A 272 7.33 -6.07 11.81
CA LEU A 272 5.99 -5.92 12.37
C LEU A 272 5.11 -7.10 11.93
N PRO A 273 4.47 -7.85 12.86
CA PRO A 273 3.57 -8.96 12.52
C PRO A 273 2.36 -8.47 11.72
N CYS A 274 1.77 -9.34 10.89
CA CYS A 274 0.70 -8.94 9.98
C CYS A 274 -0.60 -8.55 10.69
N SER A 275 -0.97 -9.21 11.80
CA SER A 275 -2.18 -8.88 12.55
C SER A 275 -2.18 -9.47 13.95
N PHE A 276 -3.13 -9.01 14.77
CA PHE A 276 -3.51 -9.68 16.03
C PHE A 276 -5.01 -9.55 16.26
N SER A 277 -5.54 -10.50 17.03
CA SER A 277 -6.95 -10.54 17.43
C SER A 277 -7.07 -11.09 18.86
N PRO A 278 -8.27 -11.24 19.45
CA PRO A 278 -8.44 -11.94 20.71
C PRO A 278 -7.87 -13.37 20.73
N ALA A 279 -7.69 -14.00 19.57
CA ALA A 279 -7.09 -15.32 19.44
C ALA A 279 -5.54 -15.31 19.49
N GLY A 280 -4.90 -14.15 19.38
CA GLY A 280 -3.45 -14.01 19.40
C GLY A 280 -2.89 -13.27 18.20
N TYR A 281 -1.57 -13.36 18.01
CA TYR A 281 -0.87 -12.76 16.87
C TYR A 281 -0.78 -13.75 15.70
N LYS A 282 -0.95 -13.20 14.49
CA LYS A 282 -0.52 -13.81 13.24
C LYS A 282 0.87 -13.26 12.95
N SER A 283 1.86 -14.13 13.07
CA SER A 283 3.26 -13.73 13.11
C SER A 283 3.93 -13.55 11.74
N GLN A 284 3.22 -13.86 10.66
CA GLN A 284 3.77 -13.72 9.31
C GLN A 284 4.20 -12.28 9.03
N PHE A 285 5.35 -12.15 8.38
CA PHE A 285 5.78 -10.90 7.77
C PHE A 285 4.85 -10.57 6.59
N ASP A 286 4.16 -9.44 6.64
CA ASP A 286 3.43 -8.89 5.51
C ASP A 286 4.37 -7.92 4.77
N GLY A 287 4.82 -8.31 3.57
CA GLY A 287 5.76 -7.52 2.77
C GLY A 287 5.19 -6.16 2.35
N PHE A 288 3.86 -6.07 2.13
CA PHE A 288 3.22 -4.81 1.80
C PHE A 288 3.10 -3.90 3.03
N ALA A 289 2.59 -4.42 4.14
CA ALA A 289 2.42 -3.65 5.36
C ALA A 289 3.76 -3.13 5.91
N ASN A 290 4.80 -3.96 5.96
CA ASN A 290 6.12 -3.52 6.41
C ASN A 290 6.75 -2.48 5.47
N SER A 291 6.50 -2.56 4.17
CA SER A 291 6.90 -1.51 3.21
C SER A 291 6.19 -0.19 3.46
N LEU A 292 4.88 -0.23 3.75
CA LEU A 292 4.12 0.96 4.14
C LEU A 292 4.60 1.54 5.48
N ALA A 293 4.92 0.69 6.47
CA ALA A 293 5.47 1.15 7.74
C ALA A 293 6.77 1.93 7.57
N LEU A 294 7.67 1.45 6.68
CA LEU A 294 8.89 2.16 6.32
C LEU A 294 8.61 3.50 5.62
N LEU A 295 7.67 3.54 4.69
CA LEU A 295 7.28 4.76 3.97
C LEU A 295 6.66 5.82 4.89
N LEU A 296 5.91 5.39 5.90
CA LEU A 296 5.23 6.25 6.87
C LEU A 296 6.10 6.61 8.08
N ASP A 297 7.35 6.14 8.15
CA ASP A 297 8.27 6.33 9.28
C ASP A 297 7.73 5.78 10.61
N ILE A 298 7.03 4.63 10.58
CA ILE A 298 6.47 4.01 11.79
C ILE A 298 7.55 3.26 12.58
N GLY A 299 7.63 3.56 13.86
CA GLY A 299 8.58 2.95 14.80
C GLY A 299 9.94 3.65 14.83
N PRO A 300 10.81 3.28 15.80
CA PRO A 300 12.14 3.84 15.97
C PRO A 300 13.04 3.59 14.75
N ALA A 301 13.92 4.53 14.41
CA ALA A 301 14.76 4.47 13.21
C ALA A 301 15.68 3.23 13.17
N ASN A 302 16.20 2.80 14.34
CA ASN A 302 16.98 1.56 14.43
C ASN A 302 16.15 0.32 14.10
N PHE A 303 14.89 0.28 14.53
CA PHE A 303 14.00 -0.82 14.21
C PHE A 303 13.56 -0.81 12.74
N GLN A 304 13.33 0.37 12.16
CA GLN A 304 13.08 0.50 10.72
C GLN A 304 14.25 -0.08 9.90
N LYS A 305 15.50 0.16 10.35
CA LYS A 305 16.68 -0.46 9.72
C LYS A 305 16.63 -1.99 9.82
N THR A 306 16.26 -2.54 10.97
CA THR A 306 16.10 -3.99 11.14
C THR A 306 15.07 -4.57 10.16
N ILE A 307 13.94 -3.88 9.93
CA ILE A 307 12.95 -4.29 8.92
C ILE A 307 13.56 -4.28 7.51
N VAL A 308 14.32 -3.23 7.16
CA VAL A 308 15.00 -3.15 5.84
C VAL A 308 15.98 -4.31 5.68
N ASP A 309 16.81 -4.58 6.68
CA ASP A 309 17.83 -5.64 6.64
C ASP A 309 17.16 -7.03 6.51
N TYR A 310 16.09 -7.29 7.29
CA TYR A 310 15.31 -8.53 7.19
C TYR A 310 14.66 -8.70 5.82
N ALA A 311 13.92 -7.69 5.34
CA ALA A 311 13.22 -7.76 4.07
C ALA A 311 14.18 -7.90 2.88
N THR A 312 15.35 -7.23 2.92
CA THR A 312 16.36 -7.34 1.88
C THR A 312 17.00 -8.72 1.87
N THR A 313 17.33 -9.27 3.04
CA THR A 313 17.85 -10.65 3.15
C THR A 313 16.85 -11.66 2.62
N LEU A 314 15.58 -11.55 3.06
CA LEU A 314 14.50 -12.41 2.60
C LEU A 314 14.35 -12.35 1.07
N GLN A 315 14.31 -11.14 0.49
CA GLN A 315 14.23 -10.95 -0.96
C GLN A 315 15.39 -11.62 -1.71
N GLN A 316 16.62 -11.47 -1.22
CA GLN A 316 17.81 -12.03 -1.86
C GLN A 316 17.85 -13.57 -1.81
N GLU A 317 17.28 -14.18 -0.78
CA GLU A 317 17.19 -15.64 -0.64
C GLU A 317 16.09 -16.28 -1.52
N ARG A 318 15.20 -15.49 -2.12
CA ARG A 318 14.14 -16.01 -2.99
C ARG A 318 14.63 -16.26 -4.41
N PRO A 319 14.14 -17.32 -5.09
CA PRO A 319 14.60 -17.69 -6.42
C PRO A 319 14.47 -16.57 -7.47
N LEU A 320 13.45 -15.73 -7.35
CA LEU A 320 13.21 -14.61 -8.25
C LEU A 320 13.85 -13.29 -7.79
N GLY A 321 14.51 -13.27 -6.61
CA GLY A 321 14.99 -12.01 -6.04
C GLY A 321 13.89 -11.00 -5.70
N LEU A 322 12.68 -11.48 -5.44
CA LEU A 322 11.49 -10.68 -5.12
C LEU A 322 10.99 -10.97 -3.72
N LEU A 323 10.46 -9.93 -3.06
CA LEU A 323 9.87 -10.04 -1.73
C LEU A 323 8.54 -10.81 -1.82
N PRO A 324 8.30 -11.82 -0.94
CA PRO A 324 7.03 -12.53 -0.88
C PRO A 324 5.92 -11.65 -0.26
N ALA A 325 4.66 -11.99 -0.55
CA ALA A 325 3.49 -11.33 0.03
C ALA A 325 3.45 -11.52 1.55
N PHE A 326 3.37 -12.77 2.00
CA PHE A 326 3.47 -13.14 3.41
C PHE A 326 4.57 -14.17 3.61
N TRP A 327 5.28 -14.13 4.77
CA TRP A 327 6.39 -15.01 5.07
C TRP A 327 6.51 -15.29 6.58
N PRO A 328 6.88 -16.50 7.05
CA PRO A 328 7.04 -17.72 6.24
C PRO A 328 5.70 -18.24 5.68
N PRO A 329 5.72 -19.08 4.63
CA PRO A 329 4.51 -19.71 4.13
C PRO A 329 3.95 -20.70 5.16
N ILE A 330 2.62 -20.80 5.20
CA ILE A 330 1.90 -21.75 6.04
C ILE A 330 1.85 -23.07 5.30
N HIS A 331 2.29 -24.17 5.94
CA HIS A 331 2.32 -25.51 5.42
C HIS A 331 1.16 -26.36 5.98
N GLU A 332 0.91 -27.53 5.37
CA GLU A 332 -0.16 -28.44 5.77
C GLU A 332 -0.05 -28.95 7.23
N THR A 333 1.17 -28.93 7.78
CA THR A 333 1.46 -29.32 9.17
C THR A 333 1.22 -28.20 10.19
N ASP A 334 1.03 -26.96 9.72
CA ASP A 334 0.90 -25.79 10.60
C ASP A 334 -0.53 -25.67 11.16
N PRO A 335 -0.70 -25.20 12.38
CA PRO A 335 -2.01 -25.03 13.03
C PRO A 335 -2.99 -24.17 12.21
N ASP A 336 -2.46 -23.18 11.48
CA ASP A 336 -3.24 -22.24 10.69
C ASP A 336 -3.66 -22.79 9.31
N TRP A 337 -3.16 -23.96 8.89
CA TRP A 337 -3.44 -24.52 7.56
C TRP A 337 -4.93 -24.74 7.30
N TYR A 338 -5.64 -25.28 8.28
CA TYR A 338 -7.07 -25.53 8.14
C TYR A 338 -7.86 -24.24 7.89
N LEU A 339 -7.52 -23.18 8.61
CA LEU A 339 -8.17 -21.89 8.45
C LEU A 339 -7.84 -21.27 7.08
N LEU A 340 -6.58 -21.34 6.66
CA LEU A 340 -6.15 -20.85 5.35
C LEU A 340 -6.84 -21.59 4.21
N LYS A 341 -6.87 -22.92 4.28
CA LYS A 341 -7.47 -23.78 3.25
C LYS A 341 -8.96 -23.52 3.06
N ASN A 342 -9.67 -23.18 4.12
CA ASN A 342 -11.11 -22.92 4.07
C ASN A 342 -11.44 -21.45 3.77
N ASN A 343 -10.47 -20.54 3.76
CA ASN A 343 -10.68 -19.13 3.44
C ASN A 343 -10.52 -18.87 1.94
N CYS A 344 -11.27 -19.58 1.11
CA CYS A 344 -11.34 -19.33 -0.32
C CYS A 344 -12.80 -19.39 -0.80
N LYS A 345 -13.15 -18.53 -1.76
CA LYS A 345 -14.53 -18.48 -2.28
C LYS A 345 -14.78 -19.53 -3.36
N TYR A 346 -13.77 -19.86 -4.13
CA TYR A 346 -13.87 -20.76 -5.29
C TYR A 346 -12.82 -21.86 -5.19
N GLU A 347 -11.65 -21.67 -5.78
CA GLU A 347 -10.56 -22.61 -5.81
C GLU A 347 -9.46 -22.18 -4.83
N PHE A 348 -8.93 -23.14 -4.07
CA PHE A 348 -7.81 -22.86 -3.17
C PHE A 348 -6.52 -22.63 -3.95
N ARG A 349 -5.86 -21.50 -3.71
CA ARG A 349 -4.66 -21.04 -4.41
C ARG A 349 -3.49 -20.75 -3.49
N ASN A 350 -3.69 -20.76 -2.18
CA ASN A 350 -2.68 -20.41 -1.19
C ASN A 350 -1.81 -21.63 -0.80
N TYR A 351 -1.33 -22.40 -1.79
CA TYR A 351 -0.30 -23.40 -1.51
C TYR A 351 1.01 -22.71 -1.06
N PRO A 352 1.90 -23.41 -0.32
CA PRO A 352 3.17 -22.85 0.12
C PRO A 352 3.98 -22.28 -1.06
N ASN A 353 4.40 -21.01 -0.94
CA ASN A 353 5.07 -20.17 -1.96
C ASN A 353 4.19 -19.76 -3.14
N GLU A 354 2.88 -19.90 -3.04
CA GLU A 354 1.93 -19.46 -4.07
C GLU A 354 0.98 -18.39 -3.54
N PHE A 355 0.42 -17.58 -4.43
CA PHE A 355 -0.58 -16.55 -4.20
C PHE A 355 -0.20 -15.65 -3.02
N HIS A 356 -1.03 -15.51 -1.96
CA HIS A 356 -0.66 -14.73 -0.77
C HIS A 356 0.31 -15.50 0.14
N ASN A 357 0.29 -16.81 0.13
CA ASN A 357 1.06 -17.68 1.02
C ASN A 357 2.53 -17.86 0.56
N GLY A 358 3.27 -16.78 0.48
CA GLY A 358 4.67 -16.75 0.06
C GLY A 358 4.90 -16.43 -1.42
N GLY A 359 3.85 -16.23 -2.21
CA GLY A 359 3.96 -15.81 -3.61
C GLY A 359 4.44 -14.35 -3.74
N SER A 360 5.05 -14.01 -4.88
CA SER A 360 5.55 -12.68 -5.17
C SER A 360 4.53 -11.86 -5.94
N TRP A 361 4.25 -10.65 -5.47
CA TRP A 361 3.30 -9.72 -6.09
C TRP A 361 4.03 -8.47 -6.59
N PRO A 362 3.84 -8.05 -7.85
CA PRO A 362 4.47 -6.84 -8.37
C PRO A 362 4.15 -5.59 -7.55
N MET A 363 2.91 -5.46 -7.04
CA MET A 363 2.49 -4.37 -6.18
C MET A 363 3.32 -4.31 -4.89
N VAL A 364 3.48 -5.43 -4.18
CA VAL A 364 4.27 -5.52 -2.94
C VAL A 364 5.72 -5.09 -3.20
N ASN A 365 6.31 -5.59 -4.28
CA ASN A 365 7.68 -5.27 -4.66
C ASN A 365 7.85 -3.82 -5.12
N GLY A 366 6.85 -3.25 -5.78
CA GLY A 366 6.84 -1.82 -6.11
C GLY A 366 6.87 -0.93 -4.87
N PHE A 367 6.03 -1.21 -3.88
CA PHE A 367 6.04 -0.47 -2.61
C PHE A 367 7.31 -0.71 -1.79
N PHE A 368 7.87 -1.92 -1.81
CA PHE A 368 9.16 -2.19 -1.17
C PHE A 368 10.29 -1.40 -1.83
N GLY A 369 10.33 -1.33 -3.16
CA GLY A 369 11.28 -0.47 -3.89
C GLY A 369 11.18 1.00 -3.49
N LEU A 370 9.95 1.53 -3.36
CA LEU A 370 9.73 2.90 -2.86
C LEU A 370 10.21 3.07 -1.41
N ALA A 371 9.97 2.06 -0.55
CA ALA A 371 10.43 2.07 0.84
C ALA A 371 11.96 2.10 0.91
N LEU A 372 12.66 1.26 0.13
CA LEU A 372 14.12 1.27 0.03
C LEU A 372 14.66 2.63 -0.41
N LEU A 373 14.04 3.26 -1.42
CA LEU A 373 14.40 4.61 -1.85
C LEU A 373 14.20 5.66 -0.75
N SER A 374 13.10 5.57 0.01
CA SER A 374 12.82 6.50 1.13
C SER A 374 13.84 6.39 2.26
N LYS A 375 14.44 5.21 2.44
CA LYS A 375 15.49 4.93 3.44
C LYS A 375 16.92 5.10 2.90
N ASN A 376 17.09 5.65 1.68
CA ASN A 376 18.37 5.84 0.99
C ASN A 376 19.10 4.53 0.66
N GLU A 377 18.39 3.41 0.57
CA GLU A 377 18.90 2.08 0.22
C GLU A 377 18.96 1.89 -1.31
N MET A 378 19.69 2.78 -2.00
CA MET A 378 19.75 2.85 -3.47
C MET A 378 20.27 1.57 -4.12
N ALA A 379 21.23 0.88 -3.49
CA ALA A 379 21.81 -0.36 -4.01
C ALA A 379 20.76 -1.49 -4.01
N ASN A 380 20.06 -1.66 -2.90
CA ASN A 380 19.02 -2.67 -2.72
C ASN A 380 17.80 -2.39 -3.63
N ALA A 381 17.39 -1.11 -3.75
CA ALA A 381 16.33 -0.71 -4.68
C ALA A 381 16.70 -1.00 -6.14
N THR A 382 17.96 -0.78 -6.52
CA THR A 382 18.45 -1.08 -7.87
C THR A 382 18.47 -2.59 -8.13
N GLN A 383 18.88 -3.40 -7.18
CA GLN A 383 18.88 -4.86 -7.28
C GLN A 383 17.45 -5.39 -7.44
N LEU A 384 16.51 -4.90 -6.63
CA LEU A 384 15.10 -5.28 -6.73
C LEU A 384 14.50 -4.93 -8.11
N LEU A 385 14.87 -3.78 -8.69
CA LEU A 385 14.39 -3.37 -10.01
C LEU A 385 14.95 -4.22 -11.14
N GLN A 386 16.04 -4.94 -10.91
CA GLN A 386 16.68 -5.84 -11.89
C GLN A 386 16.14 -7.28 -11.83
N ALA A 387 15.50 -7.65 -10.74
CA ALA A 387 14.83 -8.93 -10.57
C ALA A 387 13.50 -8.99 -11.32
#